data_3e674ab081420a78eb5066ec8a15b957
#
_entry.id   3e674ab081420a78eb5066ec8a15b957
#
_cell.length_a   1.000
_cell.length_b   1.000
_cell.length_c   1.000
_cell.angle_alpha   90.00
_cell.angle_beta   90.00
_cell.angle_gamma   90.00
#
_symmetry.space_group_name_H-M   'P 1'
#
loop_
_entity.id
_entity.type
_entity.pdbx_description
1 polymer ?
#
loop_
_entity_poly.entity_id
_entity_poly.type
_entity_poly.pdbx_seq_one_letter_code
_entity_poly.pdbx_strand_id
1 'polypeptide(L)'
;SELVRLSHDERLELSHRIPEMAAGRCTVTISVGAETSRGAAEYARIAERGGAHAVMAIPPVATHVPEKGIFEYYKAIHDAVSIPVVVQDASGYLGHSLSVDLQARLRSELGPRMYFKPEAQPIGPTLTRLQAALNGEAVVFEGSGGLQLVDSHRRGISGTMPGCDLIHG
;
A
#
# COMPACT_ATOMS: atom_id res chain seq x y z
N SER A 1 -8.94 0.92 6.19
CA SER A 1 -9.31 1.55 4.93
C SER A 1 -10.80 1.41 4.63
N GLU A 2 -11.45 2.49 4.21
CA GLU A 2 -12.88 2.47 3.86
C GLU A 2 -13.17 1.77 2.52
N LEU A 3 -12.13 1.47 1.75
CA LEU A 3 -12.21 0.83 0.43
C LEU A 3 -13.17 -0.38 0.39
N VAL A 4 -13.10 -1.25 1.39
CA VAL A 4 -13.92 -2.49 1.45
C VAL A 4 -15.42 -2.22 1.67
N ARG A 5 -15.79 -0.97 1.97
CA ARG A 5 -17.17 -0.53 2.21
C ARG A 5 -17.79 0.18 1.02
N LEU A 6 -17.00 0.51 0.02
CA LEU A 6 -17.45 1.20 -1.18
C LEU A 6 -17.96 0.20 -2.21
N SER A 7 -19.06 0.55 -2.86
CA SER A 7 -19.54 -0.15 -4.03
C SER A 7 -18.55 -0.01 -5.21
N HIS A 8 -18.76 -0.83 -6.24
CA HIS A 8 -17.96 -0.73 -7.46
C HIS A 8 -18.03 0.67 -8.09
N ASP A 9 -19.23 1.22 -8.24
CA ASP A 9 -19.45 2.51 -8.89
C ASP A 9 -18.83 3.67 -8.09
N GLU A 10 -18.95 3.66 -6.76
CA GLU A 10 -18.29 4.65 -5.90
C GLU A 10 -16.75 4.58 -6.02
N ARG A 11 -16.18 3.39 -6.15
CA ARG A 11 -14.75 3.23 -6.37
C ARG A 11 -14.29 3.81 -7.71
N LEU A 12 -15.09 3.60 -8.78
CA LEU A 12 -14.82 4.19 -10.10
C LEU A 12 -14.90 5.71 -10.03
N GLU A 13 -15.96 6.25 -9.44
CA GLU A 13 -16.14 7.69 -9.29
C GLU A 13 -14.97 8.32 -8.52
N LEU A 14 -14.61 7.79 -7.37
CA LEU A 14 -13.51 8.32 -6.55
C LEU A 14 -12.16 8.23 -7.25
N SER A 15 -11.93 7.20 -8.07
CA SER A 15 -10.68 7.05 -8.82
C SER A 15 -10.46 8.19 -9.84
N HIS A 16 -11.51 8.86 -10.28
CA HIS A 16 -11.45 10.04 -11.15
C HIS A 16 -11.55 11.35 -10.36
N ARG A 17 -12.54 11.46 -9.47
CA ARG A 17 -12.80 12.72 -8.75
C ARG A 17 -11.68 13.15 -7.81
N ILE A 18 -11.01 12.21 -7.13
CA ILE A 18 -9.96 12.59 -6.18
C ILE A 18 -8.76 13.23 -6.89
N PRO A 19 -8.21 12.68 -7.99
CA PRO A 19 -7.17 13.36 -8.76
C PRO A 19 -7.61 14.72 -9.33
N GLU A 20 -8.82 14.82 -9.84
CA GLU A 20 -9.39 16.11 -10.30
C GLU A 20 -9.43 17.16 -9.17
N MET A 21 -9.95 16.78 -8.00
CA MET A 21 -10.01 17.66 -6.83
C MET A 21 -8.63 18.06 -6.32
N ALA A 22 -7.65 17.15 -6.41
CA ALA A 22 -6.26 17.47 -6.06
C ALA A 22 -5.66 18.53 -6.98
N ALA A 23 -6.08 18.55 -8.26
CA ALA A 23 -5.70 19.59 -9.24
C ALA A 23 -4.18 19.86 -9.28
N GLY A 24 -3.36 18.81 -9.18
CA GLY A 24 -1.91 18.90 -9.15
C GLY A 24 -1.29 19.50 -7.87
N ARG A 25 -2.08 19.82 -6.85
CA ARG A 25 -1.59 20.41 -5.59
C ARG A 25 -0.89 19.41 -4.67
N CYS A 26 -1.15 18.13 -4.85
CA CYS A 26 -0.52 17.05 -4.08
C CYS A 26 -0.48 15.75 -4.90
N THR A 27 0.35 14.81 -4.46
CA THR A 27 0.32 13.43 -5.00
C THR A 27 -0.92 12.71 -4.50
N VAL A 28 -1.53 11.91 -5.39
CA VAL A 28 -2.73 11.12 -5.08
C VAL A 28 -2.39 9.65 -5.12
N THR A 29 -2.68 8.95 -4.04
CA THR A 29 -2.61 7.48 -3.96
C THR A 29 -4.02 6.93 -3.83
N ILE A 30 -4.42 6.05 -4.75
CA ILE A 30 -5.74 5.40 -4.75
C ILE A 30 -5.61 3.97 -4.24
N SER A 31 -6.48 3.60 -3.30
CA SER A 31 -6.58 2.21 -2.84
C SER A 31 -7.31 1.34 -3.86
N VAL A 32 -6.66 0.26 -4.30
CA VAL A 32 -7.13 -0.62 -5.38
C VAL A 32 -7.34 -2.08 -4.95
N GLY A 33 -7.15 -2.38 -3.67
CA GLY A 33 -7.30 -3.75 -3.14
C GLY A 33 -8.67 -4.37 -3.50
N ALA A 34 -8.66 -5.67 -3.77
CA ALA A 34 -9.84 -6.48 -4.07
C ALA A 34 -9.60 -7.93 -3.68
N GLU A 35 -10.66 -8.73 -3.60
CA GLU A 35 -10.56 -10.15 -3.25
C GLU A 35 -9.94 -11.03 -4.35
N THR A 36 -9.76 -10.49 -5.56
CA THR A 36 -9.12 -11.18 -6.67
C THR A 36 -8.01 -10.34 -7.30
N SER A 37 -6.95 -10.98 -7.77
CA SER A 37 -5.84 -10.33 -8.49
C SER A 37 -6.35 -9.59 -9.73
N ARG A 38 -7.31 -10.17 -10.46
CA ARG A 38 -7.93 -9.55 -11.64
C ARG A 38 -8.66 -8.25 -11.28
N GLY A 39 -9.46 -8.28 -10.23
CA GLY A 39 -10.21 -7.10 -9.77
C GLY A 39 -9.29 -5.99 -9.29
N ALA A 40 -8.25 -6.33 -8.51
CA ALA A 40 -7.26 -5.36 -8.05
C ALA A 40 -6.49 -4.73 -9.21
N ALA A 41 -6.07 -5.53 -10.19
CA ALA A 41 -5.41 -5.05 -11.41
C ALA A 41 -6.31 -4.14 -12.26
N GLU A 42 -7.61 -4.44 -12.33
CA GLU A 42 -8.58 -3.60 -13.03
C GLU A 42 -8.74 -2.23 -12.35
N TYR A 43 -8.95 -2.21 -11.03
CA TYR A 43 -9.00 -0.95 -10.27
C TYR A 43 -7.69 -0.16 -10.37
N ALA A 44 -6.55 -0.83 -10.41
CA ALA A 44 -5.26 -0.17 -10.58
C ALA A 44 -5.18 0.57 -11.93
N ARG A 45 -5.58 -0.07 -13.03
CA ARG A 45 -5.64 0.59 -14.36
C ARG A 45 -6.61 1.77 -14.38
N ILE A 46 -7.75 1.65 -13.71
CA ILE A 46 -8.75 2.73 -13.63
C ILE A 46 -8.17 3.90 -12.84
N ALA A 47 -7.53 3.65 -11.70
CA ALA A 47 -6.90 4.67 -10.88
C ALA A 47 -5.78 5.40 -11.64
N GLU A 48 -4.90 4.68 -12.35
CA GLU A 48 -3.84 5.29 -13.16
C GLU A 48 -4.42 6.17 -14.27
N ARG A 49 -5.43 5.68 -15.02
CA ARG A 49 -6.10 6.47 -16.06
C ARG A 49 -6.84 7.68 -15.48
N GLY A 50 -7.32 7.60 -14.24
CA GLY A 50 -7.95 8.69 -13.51
C GLY A 50 -6.97 9.76 -13.02
N GLY A 51 -5.65 9.53 -13.15
CA GLY A 51 -4.62 10.50 -12.74
C GLY A 51 -4.02 10.23 -11.35
N ALA A 52 -4.16 9.02 -10.83
CA ALA A 52 -3.45 8.62 -9.61
C ALA A 52 -1.93 8.60 -9.85
N HIS A 53 -1.16 9.04 -8.86
CA HIS A 53 0.31 9.05 -8.88
C HIS A 53 0.91 7.76 -8.29
N ALA A 54 0.12 7.03 -7.50
CA ALA A 54 0.44 5.71 -6.98
C ALA A 54 -0.85 4.94 -6.70
N VAL A 55 -0.76 3.62 -6.62
CA VAL A 55 -1.84 2.77 -6.13
C VAL A 55 -1.41 2.06 -4.85
N MET A 56 -2.35 1.79 -3.96
CA MET A 56 -2.12 1.06 -2.72
C MET A 56 -3.07 -0.12 -2.62
N ALA A 57 -2.61 -1.26 -2.11
CA ALA A 57 -3.46 -2.41 -1.90
C ALA A 57 -3.14 -3.12 -0.58
N ILE A 58 -4.19 -3.61 0.08
CA ILE A 58 -4.12 -4.70 1.05
C ILE A 58 -4.32 -6.02 0.30
N PRO A 59 -3.78 -7.13 0.79
CA PRO A 59 -4.12 -8.46 0.27
C PRO A 59 -5.62 -8.75 0.43
N PRO A 60 -6.15 -9.80 -0.24
CA PRO A 60 -7.50 -10.29 0.00
C PRO A 60 -7.75 -10.60 1.47
N VAL A 61 -8.91 -10.22 1.99
CA VAL A 61 -9.23 -10.31 3.43
C VAL A 61 -10.30 -11.35 3.76
N ALA A 62 -11.10 -11.78 2.79
CA ALA A 62 -12.20 -12.72 3.01
C ALA A 62 -11.71 -14.14 3.30
N THR A 63 -10.53 -14.52 2.82
CA THR A 63 -9.94 -15.84 3.03
C THR A 63 -8.43 -15.74 3.23
N HIS A 64 -7.86 -16.68 3.97
CA HIS A 64 -6.42 -16.78 4.08
C HIS A 64 -5.77 -17.10 2.73
N VAL A 65 -4.85 -16.27 2.28
CA VAL A 65 -4.10 -16.44 1.04
C VAL A 65 -2.64 -16.75 1.38
N PRO A 66 -2.07 -17.89 0.91
CA PRO A 66 -0.65 -18.19 1.11
C PRO A 66 0.26 -17.11 0.49
N GLU A 67 1.47 -16.94 1.03
CA GLU A 67 2.43 -15.91 0.56
C GLU A 67 2.70 -15.95 -0.95
N LYS A 68 2.75 -17.14 -1.57
CA LYS A 68 2.84 -17.30 -3.01
C LYS A 68 1.67 -16.60 -3.73
N GLY A 69 0.46 -16.77 -3.21
CA GLY A 69 -0.74 -16.12 -3.77
C GLY A 69 -0.72 -14.61 -3.56
N ILE A 70 -0.22 -14.14 -2.41
CA ILE A 70 -0.04 -12.71 -2.14
C ILE A 70 1.01 -12.11 -3.09
N PHE A 71 2.10 -12.81 -3.36
CA PHE A 71 3.09 -12.38 -4.34
C PHE A 71 2.47 -12.21 -5.74
N GLU A 72 1.75 -13.21 -6.23
CA GLU A 72 1.07 -13.15 -7.54
C GLU A 72 0.00 -12.05 -7.59
N TYR A 73 -0.66 -11.78 -6.46
CA TYR A 73 -1.61 -10.69 -6.34
C TYR A 73 -0.95 -9.32 -6.57
N TYR A 74 0.15 -9.03 -5.88
CA TYR A 74 0.89 -7.78 -6.07
C TYR A 74 1.57 -7.70 -7.43
N LYS A 75 2.06 -8.83 -7.95
CA LYS A 75 2.58 -8.91 -9.32
C LYS A 75 1.52 -8.52 -10.34
N ALA A 76 0.29 -9.00 -10.22
CA ALA A 76 -0.79 -8.67 -11.13
C ALA A 76 -1.15 -7.16 -11.08
N ILE A 77 -1.10 -6.52 -9.90
CA ILE A 77 -1.29 -5.08 -9.77
C ILE A 77 -0.11 -4.34 -10.42
N HIS A 78 1.12 -4.73 -10.11
CA HIS A 78 2.34 -4.13 -10.64
C HIS A 78 2.40 -4.17 -12.17
N ASP A 79 2.06 -5.31 -12.77
CA ASP A 79 2.08 -5.51 -14.22
C ASP A 79 0.93 -4.74 -14.94
N ALA A 80 -0.08 -4.32 -14.17
CA ALA A 80 -1.24 -3.60 -14.69
C ALA A 80 -1.00 -2.10 -14.87
N VAL A 81 0.00 -1.51 -14.18
CA VAL A 81 0.25 -0.06 -14.12
C VAL A 81 1.73 0.27 -14.22
N SER A 82 2.03 1.52 -14.59
CA SER A 82 3.39 2.06 -14.65
C SER A 82 3.79 2.88 -13.41
N ILE A 83 2.81 3.25 -12.59
CA ILE A 83 2.99 4.04 -11.36
C ILE A 83 3.36 3.14 -10.17
N PRO A 84 3.90 3.71 -9.07
CA PRO A 84 4.25 2.97 -7.87
C PRO A 84 3.08 2.19 -7.25
N VAL A 85 3.40 1.02 -6.70
CA VAL A 85 2.47 0.14 -5.98
C VAL A 85 2.88 0.08 -4.51
N VAL A 86 2.01 0.56 -3.62
CA VAL A 86 2.22 0.54 -2.18
C VAL A 86 1.62 -0.73 -1.59
N VAL A 87 2.47 -1.59 -1.06
CA VAL A 87 2.08 -2.80 -0.31
C VAL A 87 1.69 -2.37 1.09
N GLN A 88 0.41 -2.42 1.42
CA GLN A 88 -0.07 -2.12 2.76
C GLN A 88 -0.15 -3.42 3.58
N ASP A 89 0.67 -3.53 4.62
CA ASP A 89 0.57 -4.59 5.62
C ASP A 89 -0.51 -4.21 6.64
N ALA A 90 -1.75 -4.47 6.27
CA ALA A 90 -2.92 -4.17 7.06
C ALA A 90 -3.25 -5.32 8.02
N SER A 91 -2.33 -5.67 8.93
CA SER A 91 -2.47 -6.80 9.84
C SER A 91 -3.74 -6.76 10.70
N GLY A 92 -4.28 -5.58 10.99
CA GLY A 92 -5.57 -5.42 11.68
C GLY A 92 -6.77 -5.97 10.90
N TYR A 93 -6.69 -6.07 9.57
CA TYR A 93 -7.72 -6.67 8.71
C TYR A 93 -7.43 -8.13 8.40
N LEU A 94 -6.15 -8.47 8.25
CA LEU A 94 -5.70 -9.81 7.85
C LEU A 94 -5.61 -10.79 9.00
N GLY A 95 -5.54 -10.30 10.25
CA GLY A 95 -5.24 -11.12 11.42
C GLY A 95 -3.78 -11.57 11.54
N HIS A 96 -2.94 -11.28 10.56
CA HIS A 96 -1.51 -11.56 10.56
C HIS A 96 -0.76 -10.51 9.72
N SER A 97 0.53 -10.33 9.99
CA SER A 97 1.39 -9.45 9.21
C SER A 97 1.94 -10.14 7.96
N LEU A 98 2.28 -9.34 6.94
CA LEU A 98 3.07 -9.80 5.82
C LEU A 98 4.51 -10.04 6.28
N SER A 99 5.11 -11.17 5.88
CA SER A 99 6.50 -11.43 6.25
C SER A 99 7.45 -10.42 5.61
N VAL A 100 8.56 -10.15 6.29
CA VAL A 100 9.62 -9.30 5.74
C VAL A 100 10.22 -9.91 4.49
N ASP A 101 10.33 -11.25 4.45
CA ASP A 101 10.87 -11.98 3.30
C ASP A 101 10.00 -11.82 2.06
N LEU A 102 8.67 -11.88 2.21
CA LEU A 102 7.74 -11.60 1.11
C LEU A 102 7.89 -10.17 0.60
N GLN A 103 7.98 -9.19 1.50
CA GLN A 103 8.13 -7.78 1.12
C GLN A 103 9.49 -7.54 0.41
N ALA A 104 10.57 -8.11 0.91
CA ALA A 104 11.89 -8.06 0.26
C ALA A 104 11.88 -8.73 -1.12
N ARG A 105 11.20 -9.87 -1.24
CA ARG A 105 11.02 -10.58 -2.51
C ARG A 105 10.23 -9.75 -3.52
N LEU A 106 9.12 -9.12 -3.12
CA LEU A 106 8.36 -8.21 -3.98
C LEU A 106 9.25 -7.09 -4.52
N ARG A 107 10.08 -6.49 -3.66
CA ARG A 107 11.01 -5.43 -4.08
C ARG A 107 12.09 -5.93 -5.04
N SER A 108 12.69 -7.08 -4.75
CA SER A 108 13.78 -7.62 -5.56
C SER A 108 13.34 -8.11 -6.94
N GLU A 109 12.17 -8.77 -7.03
CA GLU A 109 11.67 -9.34 -8.28
C GLU A 109 10.86 -8.35 -9.13
N LEU A 110 10.09 -7.45 -8.51
CA LEU A 110 9.24 -6.49 -9.24
C LEU A 110 9.86 -5.10 -9.39
N GLY A 111 10.92 -4.81 -8.64
CA GLY A 111 11.74 -3.61 -8.86
C GLY A 111 11.33 -2.36 -8.07
N PRO A 112 11.86 -1.19 -8.47
CA PRO A 112 11.84 0.03 -7.64
C PRO A 112 10.47 0.67 -7.46
N ARG A 113 9.46 0.29 -8.21
CA ARG A 113 8.09 0.78 -8.05
C ARG A 113 7.32 0.12 -6.91
N MET A 114 7.90 -0.87 -6.22
CA MET A 114 7.32 -1.47 -5.03
C MET A 114 7.67 -0.64 -3.80
N TYR A 115 6.66 -0.01 -3.19
CA TYR A 115 6.72 0.77 -1.95
C TYR A 115 6.02 -0.01 -0.84
N PHE A 116 6.29 0.32 0.42
CA PHE A 116 5.78 -0.45 1.55
C PHE A 116 5.16 0.45 2.60
N LYS A 117 4.06 -0.02 3.20
CA LYS A 117 3.37 0.63 4.31
C LYS A 117 3.09 -0.39 5.41
N PRO A 118 4.08 -0.73 6.24
CA PRO A 118 3.89 -1.64 7.37
C PRO A 118 3.00 -0.98 8.44
N GLU A 119 2.09 -1.78 8.99
CA GLU A 119 1.18 -1.40 10.08
C GLU A 119 1.24 -2.40 11.25
N ALA A 120 1.93 -3.53 11.05
CA ALA A 120 2.01 -4.60 12.04
C ALA A 120 2.79 -4.19 13.28
N GLN A 121 2.22 -4.48 14.44
CA GLN A 121 2.88 -4.24 15.72
C GLN A 121 3.80 -5.41 16.11
N PRO A 122 4.89 -5.16 16.80
CA PRO A 122 5.47 -3.85 17.14
C PRO A 122 6.16 -3.19 15.93
N ILE A 123 5.77 -1.95 15.60
CA ILE A 123 6.17 -1.29 14.36
C ILE A 123 7.68 -1.04 14.29
N GLY A 124 8.33 -0.58 15.37
CA GLY A 124 9.75 -0.25 15.38
C GLY A 124 10.67 -1.43 14.98
N PRO A 125 10.60 -2.59 15.64
CA PRO A 125 11.34 -3.79 15.22
C PRO A 125 11.00 -4.25 13.81
N THR A 126 9.74 -4.14 13.38
CA THR A 126 9.30 -4.49 12.03
C THR A 126 9.95 -3.57 10.98
N LEU A 127 9.96 -2.25 11.22
CA LEU A 127 10.65 -1.28 10.36
C LEU A 127 12.15 -1.55 10.26
N THR A 128 12.82 -1.83 11.38
CA THR A 128 14.26 -2.13 11.37
C THR A 128 14.58 -3.35 10.50
N ARG A 129 13.81 -4.44 10.65
CA ARG A 129 14.01 -5.65 9.85
C ARG A 129 13.71 -5.42 8.38
N LEU A 130 12.62 -4.70 8.08
CA LEU A 130 12.23 -4.39 6.72
C LEU A 130 13.29 -3.51 6.03
N GLN A 131 13.74 -2.44 6.66
CA GLN A 131 14.78 -1.57 6.12
C GLN A 131 16.09 -2.33 5.87
N ALA A 132 16.48 -3.23 6.79
CA ALA A 132 17.65 -4.08 6.61
C ALA A 132 17.49 -5.02 5.39
N ALA A 133 16.32 -5.66 5.25
CA ALA A 133 16.04 -6.57 4.13
C ALA A 133 15.93 -5.85 2.78
N LEU A 134 15.57 -4.57 2.79
CA LEU A 134 15.47 -3.72 1.59
C LEU A 134 16.75 -2.90 1.34
N ASN A 135 17.82 -3.10 2.10
CA ASN A 135 19.09 -2.35 2.05
C ASN A 135 18.90 -0.82 2.17
N GLY A 136 17.80 -0.35 2.77
CA GLY A 136 17.45 1.07 2.86
C GLY A 136 17.10 1.73 1.52
N GLU A 137 16.95 0.97 0.45
CA GLU A 137 16.74 1.51 -0.91
C GLU A 137 15.26 1.64 -1.32
N ALA A 138 14.35 1.18 -0.49
CA ALA A 138 12.92 1.22 -0.80
C ALA A 138 12.22 2.38 -0.10
N VAL A 139 11.15 2.88 -0.73
CA VAL A 139 10.24 3.84 -0.11
C VAL A 139 9.35 3.10 0.88
N VAL A 140 9.46 3.48 2.15
CA VAL A 140 8.69 2.91 3.25
C VAL A 140 7.94 4.01 3.99
N PHE A 141 6.61 3.86 4.08
CA PHE A 141 5.72 4.76 4.83
C PHE A 141 5.28 4.10 6.13
N GLU A 142 5.32 4.83 7.23
CA GLU A 142 4.75 4.36 8.49
C GLU A 142 3.21 4.54 8.46
N GLY A 143 2.46 3.49 8.79
CA GLY A 143 1.01 3.47 8.70
C GLY A 143 0.27 3.27 10.03
N SER A 144 0.99 3.18 11.17
CA SER A 144 0.41 2.82 12.47
C SER A 144 -0.22 3.99 13.26
N GLY A 145 -0.74 5.00 12.55
CA GLY A 145 -1.46 6.12 13.16
C GLY A 145 -0.59 7.25 13.69
N GLY A 146 0.71 7.27 13.37
CA GLY A 146 1.62 8.37 13.75
C GLY A 146 2.14 8.33 15.19
N LEU A 147 1.65 7.43 16.04
CA LEU A 147 2.08 7.34 17.45
C LEU A 147 3.57 7.09 17.63
N GLN A 148 4.21 6.45 16.68
CA GLN A 148 5.63 6.10 16.68
C GLN A 148 6.43 6.95 15.68
N LEU A 149 5.90 8.08 15.21
CA LEU A 149 6.47 8.88 14.12
C LEU A 149 7.95 9.21 14.32
N VAL A 150 8.35 9.68 15.49
CA VAL A 150 9.74 10.07 15.79
C VAL A 150 10.67 8.86 15.75
N ASP A 151 10.28 7.72 16.35
CA ASP A 151 11.07 6.49 16.32
C ASP A 151 11.15 5.91 14.92
N SER A 152 10.03 5.90 14.20
CA SER A 152 9.95 5.43 12.81
C SER A 152 10.82 6.28 11.88
N HIS A 153 10.82 7.59 12.04
CA HIS A 153 11.68 8.48 11.27
C HIS A 153 13.18 8.22 11.53
N ARG A 154 13.57 8.00 12.79
CA ARG A 154 14.94 7.61 13.15
C ARG A 154 15.38 6.28 12.54
N ARG A 155 14.45 5.41 12.20
CA ARG A 155 14.69 4.12 11.51
C ARG A 155 14.73 4.22 9.99
N GLY A 156 14.63 5.44 9.43
CA GLY A 156 14.83 5.69 8.00
C GLY A 156 13.59 5.52 7.14
N ILE A 157 12.38 5.74 7.68
CA ILE A 157 11.19 5.80 6.84
C ILE A 157 11.23 7.00 5.89
N SER A 158 10.58 6.86 4.74
CA SER A 158 10.47 7.92 3.72
C SER A 158 9.37 8.93 4.05
N GLY A 159 8.41 8.55 4.89
CA GLY A 159 7.28 9.38 5.29
C GLY A 159 6.24 8.60 6.08
N THR A 160 5.09 9.20 6.29
CA THR A 160 3.98 8.60 7.03
C THR A 160 2.67 8.72 6.24
N MET A 161 1.78 7.74 6.39
CA MET A 161 0.43 7.73 5.82
C MET A 161 -0.59 7.33 6.89
N PRO A 162 -0.72 8.04 8.01
CA PRO A 162 -1.65 7.71 9.06
C PRO A 162 -3.08 8.18 8.74
N GLY A 163 -4.08 7.49 9.27
CA GLY A 163 -5.47 7.88 9.08
C GLY A 163 -5.91 9.12 9.90
N CYS A 164 -5.12 9.49 10.91
CA CYS A 164 -5.43 10.63 11.79
C CYS A 164 -5.05 12.00 11.21
N ASP A 165 -4.30 12.07 10.13
CA ASP A 165 -3.89 13.33 9.48
C ASP A 165 -5.08 14.19 9.03
N LEU A 166 -6.26 13.58 8.84
CA LEU A 166 -7.49 14.30 8.55
C LEU A 166 -7.95 15.24 9.70
N ILE A 167 -7.44 15.00 10.91
CA ILE A 167 -7.85 15.73 12.13
C ILE A 167 -6.71 16.58 12.68
N HIS A 168 -5.46 16.16 12.49
CA HIS A 168 -4.27 16.71 13.12
C HIS A 168 -3.16 17.09 12.13
N GLY A 169 -3.50 17.19 10.85
CA GLY A 169 -2.56 17.55 9.78
C GLY A 169 -2.11 19.02 9.81
#